data_01fd9aece4ec8b6689280e7bc6a008d2
#
_entry.id   01fd9aece4ec8b6689280e7bc6a008d2
#
_cell.length_a   1.000
_cell.length_b   1.000
_cell.length_c   1.000
_cell.angle_alpha   90.00
_cell.angle_beta   90.00
_cell.angle_gamma   90.00
#
_symmetry.space_group_name_H-M   'P 1'
#
loop_
_entity.id
_entity.type
_entity.pdbx_description
1 polymer ?
#
loop_
_entity_poly.entity_id
_entity_poly.type
_entity_poly.pdbx_seq_one_letter_code
_entity_poly.pdbx_strand_id
1 'polypeptide(L)'
;MKLWQKLYVVLIIPILLILNIAIYLLFGITYKENIAAEKKQAVGDFGMIIDQIYGEMQQSQLNDKDVKNIIQKYTNYYKQQKIELGLWQGEKKKKIYYSDKAHFNTKKNSIKNNKVIKCYIDGHTRLMVFKLQKYKKKTFYFGYEKTLYNLDSMWKNIRIYYAIGSLVISIIMALFMIVVLQKCIKPVENLNETVKKMAGDELETRTDIKGSDELAVLGKNINIMAETIENNMKQIMDEAERKQWFIDNLAHEMKTPVTGICGFVEYMERAKISDEEKMECLGFIGHEAKRLQNMSYELLDLAVIRHSDIKKQNISMNKFTDELKKWQEKRFAEKNIKAEWKIKADSLFGDELLLETLIRNIFENAFRATDEGGKISTYVYENEKNTVFEITDTGCGMEPEELEKIKEPFYRVDKSRSRKQGGTGLGVSLCQKIVEKHEGSMEYRSKKGVGTTVTVKIPL
;
A
#
# COMPACT_ATOMS: atom_id res chain seq x y z
N MET A 1 23.60 -6.83 -5.56
CA MET A 1 23.51 -6.32 -4.17
C MET A 1 22.04 -6.07 -3.85
N LYS A 2 21.56 -6.58 -2.72
CA LYS A 2 20.20 -6.28 -2.20
C LYS A 2 20.09 -4.79 -1.82
N LEU A 3 18.87 -4.26 -1.77
CA LEU A 3 18.61 -2.84 -1.47
C LEU A 3 19.22 -2.39 -0.15
N TRP A 4 19.10 -3.19 0.92
CA TRP A 4 19.67 -2.87 2.22
C TRP A 4 21.21 -2.76 2.20
N GLN A 5 21.90 -3.58 1.37
CA GLN A 5 23.37 -3.51 1.22
C GLN A 5 23.80 -2.21 0.53
N LYS A 6 23.04 -1.75 -0.48
CA LYS A 6 23.31 -0.46 -1.13
C LYS A 6 23.14 0.70 -0.15
N LEU A 7 22.02 0.69 0.60
CA LEU A 7 21.74 1.71 1.61
C LEU A 7 22.78 1.70 2.74
N TYR A 8 23.19 0.50 3.18
CA TYR A 8 24.25 0.36 4.19
C TYR A 8 25.54 1.07 3.76
N VAL A 9 26.03 0.77 2.56
CA VAL A 9 27.28 1.36 2.05
C VAL A 9 27.17 2.89 1.92
N VAL A 10 26.05 3.38 1.39
CA VAL A 10 25.81 4.81 1.19
C VAL A 10 25.72 5.58 2.50
N LEU A 11 25.16 4.97 3.55
CA LEU A 11 24.97 5.65 4.85
C LEU A 11 26.20 5.50 5.76
N ILE A 12 26.82 4.31 5.83
CA ILE A 12 27.87 4.04 6.81
C ILE A 12 29.18 4.79 6.48
N ILE A 13 29.55 4.89 5.21
CA ILE A 13 30.81 5.53 4.81
C ILE A 13 30.88 7.00 5.25
N PRO A 14 29.89 7.86 4.93
CA PRO A 14 29.96 9.27 5.36
C PRO A 14 29.85 9.42 6.89
N ILE A 15 29.05 8.58 7.56
CA ILE A 15 28.94 8.62 9.03
C ILE A 15 30.27 8.32 9.69
N LEU A 16 30.95 7.24 9.29
CA LEU A 16 32.27 6.87 9.83
C LEU A 16 33.32 7.92 9.50
N LEU A 17 33.28 8.51 8.31
CA LEU A 17 34.20 9.54 7.91
C LEU A 17 34.02 10.81 8.77
N ILE A 18 32.80 11.28 8.95
CA ILE A 18 32.50 12.45 9.80
C ILE A 18 32.89 12.19 11.24
N LEU A 19 32.60 11.02 11.80
CA LEU A 19 32.93 10.62 13.15
C LEU A 19 34.46 10.68 13.37
N ASN A 20 35.23 10.06 12.49
CA ASN A 20 36.70 10.02 12.62
C ASN A 20 37.32 11.40 12.42
N ILE A 21 36.82 12.23 11.50
CA ILE A 21 37.26 13.62 11.34
C ILE A 21 36.98 14.41 12.62
N ALA A 22 35.77 14.28 13.20
CA ALA A 22 35.41 14.99 14.44
C ALA A 22 36.32 14.60 15.60
N ILE A 23 36.62 13.31 15.78
CA ILE A 23 37.55 12.82 16.80
C ILE A 23 38.97 13.38 16.57
N TYR A 24 39.45 13.38 15.32
CA TYR A 24 40.76 13.93 14.97
C TYR A 24 40.86 15.45 15.25
N LEU A 25 39.83 16.21 14.91
CA LEU A 25 39.73 17.64 15.18
C LEU A 25 39.71 17.92 16.68
N LEU A 26 38.95 17.18 17.46
CA LEU A 26 38.88 17.31 18.92
C LEU A 26 40.23 17.07 19.55
N PHE A 27 40.94 16.00 19.14
CA PHE A 27 42.29 15.72 19.56
C PHE A 27 43.23 16.91 19.25
N GLY A 28 43.18 17.44 18.01
CA GLY A 28 44.00 18.56 17.57
C GLY A 28 43.74 19.84 18.38
N ILE A 29 42.49 20.15 18.70
CA ILE A 29 42.10 21.31 19.54
C ILE A 29 42.69 21.13 20.95
N THR A 30 42.43 19.99 21.59
CA THR A 30 42.90 19.71 22.97
C THR A 30 44.41 19.75 23.07
N TYR A 31 45.14 19.19 22.09
CA TYR A 31 46.59 19.27 22.02
C TYR A 31 47.07 20.73 21.92
N LYS A 32 46.45 21.53 21.05
CA LYS A 32 46.79 22.96 20.87
C LYS A 32 46.58 23.78 22.15
N GLU A 33 45.45 23.55 22.83
CA GLU A 33 45.12 24.23 24.09
C GLU A 33 46.14 23.88 25.20
N ASN A 34 46.51 22.60 25.35
CA ASN A 34 47.48 22.18 26.33
C ASN A 34 48.87 22.78 26.06
N ILE A 35 49.31 22.82 24.80
CA ILE A 35 50.59 23.49 24.43
C ILE A 35 50.50 25.00 24.71
N ALA A 36 49.36 25.64 24.51
CA ALA A 36 49.17 27.06 24.84
C ALA A 36 49.27 27.31 26.35
N ALA A 37 48.67 26.45 27.17
CA ALA A 37 48.75 26.49 28.62
C ALA A 37 50.20 26.33 29.10
N GLU A 38 50.93 25.32 28.60
CA GLU A 38 52.36 25.15 28.94
C GLU A 38 53.23 26.34 28.53
N LYS A 39 52.95 26.97 27.37
CA LYS A 39 53.65 28.19 26.97
C LYS A 39 53.37 29.36 27.95
N LYS A 40 52.14 29.54 28.39
CA LYS A 40 51.76 30.58 29.33
C LYS A 40 52.46 30.35 30.71
N GLN A 41 52.44 29.09 31.15
CA GLN A 41 53.11 28.68 32.39
C GLN A 41 54.65 28.93 32.31
N ALA A 42 55.29 28.52 31.20
CA ALA A 42 56.76 28.72 31.01
C ALA A 42 57.16 30.21 31.08
N VAL A 43 56.29 31.11 30.56
CA VAL A 43 56.54 32.57 30.71
C VAL A 43 56.44 33.01 32.17
N GLY A 44 55.43 32.51 32.89
CA GLY A 44 55.23 32.80 34.31
C GLY A 44 56.40 32.31 35.19
N ASP A 45 56.74 31.02 35.02
CA ASP A 45 57.91 30.39 35.75
C ASP A 45 59.21 31.14 35.50
N PHE A 46 59.49 31.46 34.24
CA PHE A 46 60.64 32.20 33.83
C PHE A 46 60.68 33.62 34.44
N GLY A 47 59.53 34.32 34.48
CA GLY A 47 59.39 35.62 35.11
C GLY A 47 59.80 35.56 36.59
N MET A 48 59.24 34.61 37.35
CA MET A 48 59.60 34.43 38.78
C MET A 48 61.04 34.08 38.97
N ILE A 49 61.64 33.19 38.18
CA ILE A 49 63.03 32.80 38.28
C ILE A 49 63.96 34.00 38.02
N ILE A 50 63.66 34.78 36.97
CA ILE A 50 64.45 35.98 36.69
C ILE A 50 64.39 37.03 37.81
N ASP A 51 63.16 37.28 38.32
CA ASP A 51 62.98 38.28 39.39
C ASP A 51 63.70 37.86 40.66
N GLN A 52 63.82 36.57 40.99
CA GLN A 52 64.61 36.04 42.07
C GLN A 52 66.11 36.25 41.81
N ILE A 53 66.64 35.83 40.63
CA ILE A 53 67.99 36.01 40.22
C ILE A 53 68.40 37.49 40.24
N TYR A 54 67.54 38.35 39.73
CA TYR A 54 67.78 39.79 39.67
C TYR A 54 67.80 40.43 41.07
N GLY A 55 66.92 40.00 41.97
CA GLY A 55 66.97 40.42 43.39
C GLY A 55 68.32 40.06 44.08
N GLU A 56 68.79 38.84 43.87
CA GLU A 56 70.05 38.38 44.43
C GLU A 56 71.27 39.14 43.81
N MET A 57 71.16 39.45 42.52
CA MET A 57 72.13 40.29 41.79
C MET A 57 72.21 41.75 42.31
N GLN A 58 71.13 42.32 42.79
CA GLN A 58 71.09 43.66 43.30
C GLN A 58 71.71 43.80 44.69
N GLN A 59 71.59 42.77 45.51
CA GLN A 59 72.08 42.79 46.91
C GLN A 59 73.63 42.67 47.04
N SER A 60 74.26 42.21 46.01
CA SER A 60 75.74 41.96 46.01
C SER A 60 76.46 42.87 45.00
N GLN A 61 77.60 43.40 45.32
CA GLN A 61 78.51 44.14 44.41
C GLN A 61 79.23 43.15 43.48
N LEU A 62 78.55 42.63 42.46
CA LEU A 62 78.98 41.43 41.73
C LEU A 62 79.95 41.73 40.57
N ASN A 63 80.93 40.89 40.45
CA ASN A 63 81.78 40.66 39.27
C ASN A 63 81.12 39.63 38.36
N ASP A 64 81.46 39.55 37.06
CA ASP A 64 80.88 38.59 36.08
C ASP A 64 80.96 37.12 36.58
N LYS A 65 81.93 36.77 37.46
CA LYS A 65 82.10 35.45 38.06
C LYS A 65 80.97 35.12 39.07
N ASP A 66 80.56 36.10 39.85
CA ASP A 66 79.49 35.95 40.84
C ASP A 66 78.14 35.80 40.17
N VAL A 67 77.86 36.52 39.07
CA VAL A 67 76.67 36.38 38.27
C VAL A 67 76.50 34.96 37.67
N LYS A 68 77.68 34.40 37.23
CA LYS A 68 77.71 33.01 36.76
C LYS A 68 77.37 32.01 37.88
N ASN A 69 77.91 32.19 39.08
CA ASN A 69 77.60 31.31 40.21
C ASN A 69 76.15 31.34 40.65
N ILE A 70 75.49 32.52 40.65
CA ILE A 70 74.07 32.67 40.96
C ILE A 70 73.21 31.88 39.94
N ILE A 71 73.45 32.05 38.66
CA ILE A 71 72.67 31.34 37.64
C ILE A 71 72.94 29.84 37.73
N GLN A 72 74.10 29.40 37.97
CA GLN A 72 74.47 28.01 38.19
C GLN A 72 73.71 27.41 39.40
N LYS A 73 73.62 28.15 40.51
CA LYS A 73 72.78 27.79 41.68
C LYS A 73 71.34 27.56 41.32
N TYR A 74 70.67 28.50 40.57
CA TYR A 74 69.30 28.38 40.13
C TYR A 74 69.15 27.29 39.09
N THR A 75 70.04 27.12 38.16
CA THR A 75 70.00 26.00 37.20
C THR A 75 70.07 24.65 37.93
N ASN A 76 70.91 24.48 38.93
CA ASN A 76 70.95 23.25 39.72
C ASN A 76 69.68 23.03 40.53
N TYR A 77 69.06 24.08 41.07
CA TYR A 77 67.80 24.03 41.81
C TYR A 77 66.67 23.58 40.93
N TYR A 78 66.50 24.14 39.73
CA TYR A 78 65.38 23.82 38.79
C TYR A 78 65.73 22.62 37.91
N LYS A 79 66.88 22.01 38.00
CA LYS A 79 67.27 20.84 37.18
C LYS A 79 66.32 19.66 37.30
N GLN A 80 65.79 19.43 38.50
CA GLN A 80 64.73 18.38 38.72
C GLN A 80 63.42 18.66 37.94
N GLN A 81 63.08 19.91 37.70
CA GLN A 81 61.95 20.34 36.92
C GLN A 81 62.26 20.38 35.42
N LYS A 82 63.49 19.90 35.01
CA LYS A 82 63.92 19.87 33.61
C LYS A 82 63.95 21.26 32.95
N ILE A 83 64.31 22.27 33.78
CA ILE A 83 64.48 23.64 33.34
C ILE A 83 65.98 23.89 33.26
N GLU A 84 66.41 24.38 32.09
CA GLU A 84 67.75 24.77 31.82
C GLU A 84 67.83 26.29 31.63
N LEU A 85 68.82 26.95 32.24
CA LEU A 85 69.00 28.39 32.15
C LEU A 85 70.25 28.77 31.36
N GLY A 86 70.19 29.91 30.70
CA GLY A 86 71.27 30.47 29.92
C GLY A 86 71.41 31.98 30.16
N LEU A 87 72.68 32.49 30.13
CA LEU A 87 73.00 33.91 30.27
C LEU A 87 73.98 34.35 29.22
N TRP A 88 73.66 35.46 28.56
CA TRP A 88 74.52 36.15 27.60
C TRP A 88 74.56 37.63 27.96
N GLN A 89 75.75 38.30 27.68
CA GLN A 89 75.97 39.70 27.96
C GLN A 89 76.25 40.50 26.70
N GLY A 90 75.72 41.74 26.65
CA GLY A 90 75.93 42.69 25.59
C GLY A 90 75.25 42.41 24.25
N GLU A 91 75.28 43.36 23.32
CA GLU A 91 74.64 43.25 22.00
C GLU A 91 75.22 42.12 21.18
N LYS A 92 76.52 41.81 21.33
CA LYS A 92 77.12 40.67 20.65
C LYS A 92 76.82 39.32 21.31
N LYS A 93 75.98 39.30 22.35
CA LYS A 93 75.52 38.08 23.07
C LYS A 93 76.67 37.20 23.50
N LYS A 94 77.72 37.81 24.17
CA LYS A 94 78.82 37.08 24.73
C LYS A 94 78.29 36.10 25.79
N LYS A 95 78.56 34.80 25.61
CA LYS A 95 78.15 33.74 26.52
C LYS A 95 78.83 33.95 27.89
N ILE A 96 78.03 34.02 28.98
CA ILE A 96 78.48 33.98 30.33
C ILE A 96 78.29 32.58 30.89
N TYR A 97 77.08 32.05 30.75
CA TYR A 97 76.75 30.73 31.26
C TYR A 97 75.61 30.13 30.47
N TYR A 98 75.63 28.88 30.22
CA TYR A 98 74.42 28.09 29.98
C TYR A 98 74.66 26.64 30.41
N SER A 99 73.59 25.96 30.73
CA SER A 99 73.64 24.56 31.11
C SER A 99 74.10 23.69 29.94
N ASP A 100 74.92 22.65 30.24
CA ASP A 100 75.46 21.76 29.20
C ASP A 100 74.40 21.01 28.43
N LYS A 101 73.20 20.87 29.00
CA LYS A 101 72.08 20.22 28.38
C LYS A 101 71.09 21.15 27.61
N ALA A 102 71.38 22.47 27.65
CA ALA A 102 70.55 23.44 26.98
C ALA A 102 70.86 23.52 25.48
N HIS A 103 69.83 23.67 24.66
CA HIS A 103 69.94 23.70 23.21
C HIS A 103 69.68 25.09 22.64
N PHE A 104 70.07 26.13 23.36
CA PHE A 104 69.90 27.51 22.95
C PHE A 104 70.65 27.83 21.64
N ASN A 105 69.90 28.04 20.55
CA ASN A 105 70.44 28.47 19.27
C ASN A 105 70.24 29.97 19.09
N THR A 106 71.28 30.75 19.49
CA THR A 106 71.26 32.23 19.44
C THR A 106 71.41 32.82 18.05
N LYS A 107 71.86 32.02 17.07
CA LYS A 107 72.20 32.54 15.73
C LYS A 107 70.95 32.66 14.82
N LYS A 108 69.93 31.89 15.05
CA LYS A 108 68.77 31.78 14.10
C LYS A 108 67.58 32.62 14.46
N ASN A 109 67.42 33.13 15.68
CA ASN A 109 66.17 33.81 16.07
C ASN A 109 66.50 35.21 16.63
N SER A 110 65.88 36.24 16.07
CA SER A 110 65.73 37.53 16.73
C SER A 110 65.14 37.28 18.13
N ILE A 111 65.95 37.31 19.18
CA ILE A 111 65.49 37.11 20.54
C ILE A 111 64.53 38.28 20.87
N LYS A 112 63.22 38.00 20.74
CA LYS A 112 62.15 38.91 21.14
C LYS A 112 61.86 38.69 22.61
N ASN A 113 61.77 39.75 23.38
CA ASN A 113 61.54 39.73 24.82
C ASN A 113 60.16 38.98 25.09
N ASN A 114 60.14 38.01 26.00
CA ASN A 114 59.06 37.18 26.43
C ASN A 114 58.36 36.36 25.33
N LYS A 115 58.94 36.18 24.14
CA LYS A 115 58.42 35.31 23.14
C LYS A 115 58.78 33.85 23.40
N VAL A 116 57.73 32.99 23.50
CA VAL A 116 57.93 31.55 23.65
C VAL A 116 58.14 30.92 22.27
N ILE A 117 59.25 30.20 22.14
CA ILE A 117 59.58 29.42 20.95
C ILE A 117 59.39 27.95 21.27
N LYS A 118 58.51 27.27 20.51
CA LYS A 118 58.40 25.81 20.58
C LYS A 118 59.37 25.19 19.58
N CYS A 119 60.25 24.30 20.03
CA CYS A 119 61.13 23.53 19.17
C CYS A 119 60.96 22.04 19.44
N TYR A 120 61.29 21.21 18.46
CA TYR A 120 61.40 19.78 18.63
C TYR A 120 62.83 19.36 18.43
N ILE A 121 63.48 18.86 19.50
CA ILE A 121 64.96 18.55 19.53
C ILE A 121 65.08 17.22 20.27
N ASP A 122 65.88 16.31 19.72
CA ASP A 122 66.19 15.00 20.31
C ASP A 122 64.97 14.20 20.72
N GLY A 123 63.90 14.22 19.89
CA GLY A 123 62.67 13.47 20.16
C GLY A 123 61.70 14.11 21.16
N HIS A 124 62.00 15.33 21.67
CA HIS A 124 61.22 16.00 22.69
C HIS A 124 60.77 17.40 22.30
N THR A 125 59.62 17.79 22.74
CA THR A 125 59.09 19.16 22.63
C THR A 125 59.78 20.01 23.72
N ARG A 126 60.37 21.12 23.31
CA ARG A 126 61.04 22.08 24.21
C ARG A 126 60.41 23.45 24.00
N LEU A 127 60.25 24.16 25.15
CA LEU A 127 59.81 25.55 25.17
C LEU A 127 60.97 26.42 25.55
N MET A 128 61.31 27.37 24.72
CA MET A 128 62.36 28.35 24.98
C MET A 128 61.76 29.73 25.13
N VAL A 129 62.15 30.43 26.18
CA VAL A 129 61.78 31.82 26.45
C VAL A 129 63.06 32.64 26.68
N PHE A 130 63.02 33.83 26.14
CA PHE A 130 64.16 34.78 26.35
C PHE A 130 63.63 36.09 26.93
N LYS A 131 64.38 36.65 27.92
CA LYS A 131 64.05 37.95 28.51
C LYS A 131 65.32 38.80 28.54
N LEU A 132 65.16 40.05 28.16
CA LEU A 132 66.20 41.05 28.21
C LEU A 132 66.11 41.84 29.53
N GLN A 133 67.19 41.95 30.27
CA GLN A 133 67.26 42.70 31.51
C GLN A 133 68.51 43.59 31.57
N LYS A 134 68.38 44.85 31.95
CA LYS A 134 69.47 45.81 32.11
C LYS A 134 69.94 45.89 33.59
N TYR A 135 71.19 45.77 33.84
CA TYR A 135 71.76 45.92 35.16
C TYR A 135 73.07 46.70 35.08
N LYS A 136 73.29 47.84 35.87
CA LYS A 136 74.49 48.68 35.91
C LYS A 136 75.12 48.98 34.57
N LYS A 137 74.48 49.57 33.63
CA LYS A 137 74.93 49.86 32.24
C LYS A 137 75.22 48.63 31.33
N LYS A 138 75.07 47.40 31.87
CA LYS A 138 75.25 46.15 31.07
C LYS A 138 73.85 45.57 30.71
N THR A 139 73.70 45.01 29.49
CA THR A 139 72.53 44.32 29.07
C THR A 139 72.75 42.83 29.14
N PHE A 140 71.84 42.11 29.82
CA PHE A 140 71.84 40.67 29.96
C PHE A 140 70.68 40.04 29.24
N TYR A 141 70.94 38.92 28.58
CA TYR A 141 69.93 38.09 27.92
C TYR A 141 69.83 36.80 28.73
N PHE A 142 68.69 36.61 29.33
CA PHE A 142 68.30 35.37 30.03
C PHE A 142 67.57 34.44 29.09
N GLY A 143 67.92 33.17 29.09
CA GLY A 143 67.27 32.12 28.38
C GLY A 143 66.77 31.09 29.37
N TYR A 144 65.58 30.64 29.09
CA TYR A 144 64.85 29.56 29.78
C TYR A 144 64.50 28.48 28.76
N GLU A 145 64.81 27.23 29.07
CA GLU A 145 64.46 26.07 28.28
C GLU A 145 63.78 25.05 29.20
N LYS A 146 62.54 24.67 28.90
CA LYS A 146 61.81 23.58 29.59
C LYS A 146 61.51 22.47 28.62
N THR A 147 62.00 21.26 28.94
CA THR A 147 61.67 20.05 28.14
C THR A 147 60.34 19.46 28.62
N LEU A 148 59.45 19.30 27.70
CA LEU A 148 58.13 18.73 27.99
C LEU A 148 58.09 17.21 27.81
N TYR A 149 59.02 16.52 28.48
CA TYR A 149 59.24 15.07 28.32
C TYR A 149 57.94 14.25 28.63
N ASN A 150 57.29 14.56 29.74
CA ASN A 150 56.07 13.87 30.17
C ASN A 150 54.91 14.15 29.23
N LEU A 151 54.84 15.35 28.66
CA LEU A 151 53.78 15.74 27.76
C LEU A 151 53.85 14.93 26.45
N ASP A 152 55.03 14.78 25.86
CA ASP A 152 55.19 14.05 24.60
C ASP A 152 54.82 12.57 24.75
N SER A 153 55.24 11.90 25.84
CA SER A 153 54.89 10.52 26.11
C SER A 153 53.41 10.34 26.41
N MET A 154 52.80 11.26 27.19
CA MET A 154 51.39 11.28 27.51
C MET A 154 50.54 11.44 26.23
N TRP A 155 50.89 12.41 25.36
CA TRP A 155 50.18 12.63 24.12
C TRP A 155 50.32 11.48 23.12
N LYS A 156 51.46 10.78 23.11
CA LYS A 156 51.61 9.56 22.32
C LYS A 156 50.61 8.47 22.77
N ASN A 157 50.48 8.26 24.07
CA ASN A 157 49.51 7.29 24.62
C ASN A 157 48.08 7.72 24.39
N ILE A 158 47.73 8.99 24.64
CA ILE A 158 46.43 9.55 24.38
C ILE A 158 46.04 9.36 22.92
N ARG A 159 46.91 9.62 21.97
CA ARG A 159 46.68 9.39 20.54
C ARG A 159 46.32 7.94 20.23
N ILE A 160 47.00 6.98 20.87
CA ILE A 160 46.69 5.55 20.72
C ILE A 160 45.30 5.24 21.28
N TYR A 161 44.95 5.77 22.46
CA TYR A 161 43.62 5.56 23.04
C TYR A 161 42.52 6.15 22.20
N TYR A 162 42.69 7.34 21.62
CA TYR A 162 41.75 7.93 20.68
C TYR A 162 41.62 7.07 19.41
N ALA A 163 42.72 6.55 18.88
CA ALA A 163 42.68 5.67 17.71
C ALA A 163 41.93 4.35 17.99
N ILE A 164 42.22 3.72 19.12
CA ILE A 164 41.52 2.49 19.53
C ILE A 164 40.03 2.78 19.79
N GLY A 165 39.75 3.86 20.52
CA GLY A 165 38.37 4.25 20.81
C GLY A 165 37.57 4.54 19.54
N SER A 166 38.14 5.27 18.57
CA SER A 166 37.50 5.54 17.29
C SER A 166 37.20 4.27 16.49
N LEU A 167 38.16 3.30 16.53
CA LEU A 167 37.99 2.01 15.86
C LEU A 167 36.80 1.21 16.48
N VAL A 168 36.78 1.13 17.82
CA VAL A 168 35.72 0.40 18.56
C VAL A 168 34.35 1.02 18.29
N ILE A 169 34.23 2.35 18.39
CA ILE A 169 32.99 3.06 18.10
C ILE A 169 32.56 2.83 16.65
N SER A 170 33.47 2.85 15.69
CA SER A 170 33.20 2.61 14.29
C SER A 170 32.65 1.20 14.04
N ILE A 171 33.23 0.19 14.70
CA ILE A 171 32.73 -1.19 14.60
C ILE A 171 31.32 -1.32 15.20
N ILE A 172 31.10 -0.74 16.38
CA ILE A 172 29.75 -0.76 17.03
C ILE A 172 28.73 -0.08 16.15
N MET A 173 29.05 1.08 15.60
CA MET A 173 28.13 1.80 14.69
C MET A 173 27.84 1.01 13.42
N ALA A 174 28.84 0.34 12.85
CA ALA A 174 28.66 -0.50 11.67
C ALA A 174 27.70 -1.68 11.95
N LEU A 175 27.89 -2.38 13.06
CA LEU A 175 27.05 -3.49 13.48
C LEU A 175 25.62 -3.01 13.79
N PHE A 176 25.47 -1.91 14.51
CA PHE A 176 24.17 -1.32 14.82
C PHE A 176 23.40 -0.96 13.54
N MET A 177 24.08 -0.33 12.57
CA MET A 177 23.45 0.04 11.30
C MET A 177 22.96 -1.18 10.51
N ILE A 178 23.70 -2.31 10.53
CA ILE A 178 23.25 -3.56 9.89
C ILE A 178 21.93 -4.03 10.50
N VAL A 179 21.85 -4.05 11.84
CA VAL A 179 20.64 -4.50 12.54
C VAL A 179 19.43 -3.61 12.22
N VAL A 180 19.62 -2.28 12.26
CA VAL A 180 18.57 -1.31 11.96
C VAL A 180 18.06 -1.47 10.53
N LEU A 181 18.95 -1.52 9.54
CA LEU A 181 18.59 -1.64 8.14
C LEU A 181 17.88 -2.97 7.84
N GLN A 182 18.35 -4.08 8.42
CA GLN A 182 17.68 -5.37 8.24
C GLN A 182 16.27 -5.35 8.83
N LYS A 183 16.09 -4.76 10.01
CA LYS A 183 14.77 -4.67 10.65
C LYS A 183 13.79 -3.78 9.88
N CYS A 184 14.27 -2.69 9.26
CA CYS A 184 13.43 -1.78 8.48
C CYS A 184 13.11 -2.30 7.06
N ILE A 185 14.04 -3.02 6.42
CA ILE A 185 13.89 -3.40 5.00
C ILE A 185 13.24 -4.78 4.83
N LYS A 186 13.43 -5.70 5.78
CA LYS A 186 12.83 -7.04 5.69
C LYS A 186 11.31 -7.05 5.52
N PRO A 187 10.51 -6.20 6.21
CA PRO A 187 9.07 -6.09 5.97
C PRO A 187 8.73 -5.67 4.53
N VAL A 188 9.52 -4.77 3.93
CA VAL A 188 9.33 -4.33 2.54
C VAL A 188 9.62 -5.46 1.54
N GLU A 189 10.67 -6.27 1.78
CA GLU A 189 10.96 -7.46 0.97
C GLU A 189 9.79 -8.47 1.05
N ASN A 190 9.26 -8.70 2.25
CA ASN A 190 8.12 -9.59 2.45
C ASN A 190 6.85 -9.10 1.73
N LEU A 191 6.54 -7.78 1.81
CA LEU A 191 5.44 -7.18 1.06
C LEU A 191 5.58 -7.41 -0.45
N ASN A 192 6.77 -7.13 -0.99
CA ASN A 192 7.04 -7.32 -2.41
C ASN A 192 6.92 -8.79 -2.85
N GLU A 193 7.34 -9.73 -2.01
CA GLU A 193 7.20 -11.16 -2.27
C GLU A 193 5.72 -11.58 -2.27
N THR A 194 4.94 -11.11 -1.29
CA THR A 194 3.50 -11.36 -1.21
C THR A 194 2.78 -10.82 -2.44
N VAL A 195 3.06 -9.56 -2.84
CA VAL A 195 2.46 -8.97 -4.05
C VAL A 195 2.83 -9.76 -5.32
N LYS A 196 4.07 -10.28 -5.41
CA LYS A 196 4.47 -11.14 -6.53
C LYS A 196 3.70 -12.46 -6.58
N LYS A 197 3.45 -13.07 -5.42
CA LYS A 197 2.63 -14.30 -5.33
C LYS A 197 1.20 -14.03 -5.76
N MET A 198 0.60 -12.92 -5.29
CA MET A 198 -0.73 -12.49 -5.73
C MET A 198 -0.81 -12.27 -7.25
N ALA A 199 0.23 -11.72 -7.86
CA ALA A 199 0.31 -11.52 -9.31
C ALA A 199 0.53 -12.82 -10.10
N GLY A 200 0.91 -13.92 -9.45
CA GLY A 200 1.13 -15.25 -10.02
C GLY A 200 0.02 -16.27 -9.70
N ASP A 201 -1.22 -15.79 -9.58
CA ASP A 201 -2.46 -16.57 -9.30
C ASP A 201 -2.66 -17.02 -7.84
N GLU A 202 -1.79 -16.69 -6.90
CA GLU A 202 -1.98 -16.97 -5.46
C GLU A 202 -2.70 -15.81 -4.75
N LEU A 203 -3.90 -15.43 -5.21
CA LEU A 203 -4.68 -14.28 -4.69
C LEU A 203 -5.12 -14.44 -3.22
N GLU A 204 -5.15 -15.66 -2.70
CA GLU A 204 -5.48 -15.95 -1.29
C GLU A 204 -4.35 -15.56 -0.32
N THR A 205 -3.12 -15.34 -0.84
CA THR A 205 -1.99 -14.94 0.00
C THR A 205 -2.25 -13.58 0.63
N ARG A 206 -1.93 -13.45 1.93
CA ARG A 206 -2.09 -12.18 2.69
C ARG A 206 -0.79 -11.77 3.34
N THR A 207 -0.63 -10.46 3.53
CA THR A 207 0.49 -9.92 4.29
C THR A 207 0.17 -10.00 5.79
N ASP A 208 1.15 -10.46 6.60
CA ASP A 208 1.08 -10.45 8.08
C ASP A 208 2.10 -9.45 8.63
N ILE A 209 1.92 -8.17 8.38
CA ILE A 209 2.73 -7.11 8.95
C ILE A 209 2.04 -6.57 10.19
N LYS A 210 2.65 -6.85 11.35
CA LYS A 210 2.20 -6.39 12.65
C LYS A 210 2.85 -5.05 12.98
N GLY A 211 2.06 -4.10 13.41
CA GLY A 211 2.52 -2.77 13.81
C GLY A 211 1.46 -1.69 13.59
N SER A 212 1.85 -0.45 13.86
CA SER A 212 1.03 0.74 13.63
C SER A 212 1.74 1.79 12.77
N ASP A 213 2.84 1.39 12.11
CA ASP A 213 3.63 2.23 11.23
C ASP A 213 3.07 2.25 9.79
N GLU A 214 3.69 3.02 8.93
CA GLU A 214 3.30 3.18 7.53
C GLU A 214 3.36 1.86 6.75
N LEU A 215 4.25 0.94 7.14
CA LEU A 215 4.36 -0.38 6.50
C LEU A 215 3.20 -1.30 6.88
N ALA A 216 2.72 -1.22 8.12
CA ALA A 216 1.54 -1.97 8.56
C ALA A 216 0.27 -1.45 7.84
N VAL A 217 0.14 -0.12 7.67
CA VAL A 217 -0.95 0.49 6.90
C VAL A 217 -0.88 0.05 5.43
N LEU A 218 0.31 0.05 4.84
CA LEU A 218 0.51 -0.42 3.46
C LEU A 218 0.13 -1.90 3.30
N GLY A 219 0.55 -2.75 4.24
CA GLY A 219 0.18 -4.17 4.26
C GLY A 219 -1.33 -4.38 4.32
N LYS A 220 -2.04 -3.62 5.17
CA LYS A 220 -3.51 -3.65 5.25
C LYS A 220 -4.17 -3.23 3.94
N ASN A 221 -3.69 -2.17 3.30
CA ASN A 221 -4.23 -1.71 2.02
C ASN A 221 -4.02 -2.75 0.91
N ILE A 222 -2.87 -3.43 0.89
CA ILE A 222 -2.61 -4.54 -0.05
C ILE A 222 -3.61 -5.70 0.19
N ASN A 223 -3.90 -6.05 1.44
CA ASN A 223 -4.87 -7.10 1.76
C ASN A 223 -6.30 -6.73 1.30
N ILE A 224 -6.73 -5.47 1.50
CA ILE A 224 -8.03 -4.97 1.02
C ILE A 224 -8.10 -5.02 -0.52
N MET A 225 -7.02 -4.63 -1.19
CA MET A 225 -6.94 -4.70 -2.65
C MET A 225 -7.05 -6.16 -3.15
N ALA A 226 -6.33 -7.09 -2.50
CA ALA A 226 -6.40 -8.51 -2.84
C ALA A 226 -7.81 -9.09 -2.67
N GLU A 227 -8.50 -8.77 -1.57
CA GLU A 227 -9.88 -9.17 -1.32
C GLU A 227 -10.85 -8.61 -2.38
N THR A 228 -10.66 -7.35 -2.75
CA THR A 228 -11.48 -6.72 -3.80
C THR A 228 -11.28 -7.41 -5.16
N ILE A 229 -10.03 -7.73 -5.52
CA ILE A 229 -9.71 -8.43 -6.78
C ILE A 229 -10.31 -9.85 -6.76
N GLU A 230 -10.17 -10.58 -5.66
CA GLU A 230 -10.71 -11.92 -5.50
C GLU A 230 -12.23 -11.94 -5.66
N ASN A 231 -12.94 -11.01 -4.99
CA ASN A 231 -14.40 -10.86 -5.10
C ASN A 231 -14.83 -10.51 -6.52
N ASN A 232 -14.13 -9.58 -7.19
CA ASN A 232 -14.43 -9.22 -8.58
C ASN A 232 -14.18 -10.39 -9.54
N MET A 233 -13.10 -11.14 -9.36
CA MET A 233 -12.82 -12.33 -10.17
C MET A 233 -13.92 -13.37 -10.01
N LYS A 234 -14.36 -13.63 -8.78
CA LYS A 234 -15.46 -14.55 -8.51
C LYS A 234 -16.76 -14.10 -9.20
N GLN A 235 -17.10 -12.82 -9.10
CA GLN A 235 -18.27 -12.28 -9.79
C GLN A 235 -18.19 -12.44 -11.31
N ILE A 236 -17.02 -12.17 -11.91
CA ILE A 236 -16.80 -12.34 -13.35
C ILE A 236 -16.92 -13.81 -13.76
N MET A 237 -16.38 -14.73 -12.96
CA MET A 237 -16.51 -16.17 -13.22
C MET A 237 -17.95 -16.63 -13.14
N ASP A 238 -18.69 -16.22 -12.10
CA ASP A 238 -20.12 -16.54 -11.94
C ASP A 238 -20.97 -15.98 -13.10
N GLU A 239 -20.65 -14.76 -13.57
CA GLU A 239 -21.30 -14.18 -14.75
C GLU A 239 -20.96 -14.95 -16.03
N ALA A 240 -19.71 -15.34 -16.21
CA ALA A 240 -19.27 -16.11 -17.37
C ALA A 240 -19.94 -17.50 -17.39
N GLU A 241 -20.00 -18.19 -16.25
CA GLU A 241 -20.70 -19.48 -16.13
C GLU A 241 -22.19 -19.37 -16.45
N ARG A 242 -22.89 -18.35 -15.90
CA ARG A 242 -24.30 -18.10 -16.20
C ARG A 242 -24.52 -17.82 -17.69
N LYS A 243 -23.62 -17.06 -18.32
CA LYS A 243 -23.68 -16.76 -19.75
C LYS A 243 -23.47 -18.01 -20.59
N GLN A 244 -22.49 -18.85 -20.24
CA GLN A 244 -22.23 -20.11 -20.93
C GLN A 244 -23.42 -21.07 -20.80
N TRP A 245 -23.95 -21.23 -19.59
CA TRP A 245 -25.14 -22.04 -19.32
C TRP A 245 -26.34 -21.59 -20.16
N PHE A 246 -26.56 -20.26 -20.29
CA PHE A 246 -27.62 -19.71 -21.12
C PHE A 246 -27.43 -20.08 -22.60
N ILE A 247 -26.20 -19.97 -23.13
CA ILE A 247 -25.88 -20.31 -24.52
C ILE A 247 -26.11 -21.81 -24.80
N ASP A 248 -25.66 -22.67 -23.88
CA ASP A 248 -25.77 -24.11 -24.01
C ASP A 248 -27.26 -24.56 -24.03
N ASN A 249 -28.09 -24.00 -23.13
CA ASN A 249 -29.52 -24.28 -23.09
C ASN A 249 -30.23 -23.74 -24.34
N LEU A 250 -29.86 -22.55 -24.81
CA LEU A 250 -30.42 -21.97 -26.04
C LEU A 250 -30.14 -22.89 -27.25
N ALA A 251 -28.87 -23.32 -27.37
CA ALA A 251 -28.47 -24.22 -28.45
C ALA A 251 -29.29 -25.54 -28.40
N HIS A 252 -29.48 -26.08 -27.19
CA HIS A 252 -30.25 -27.30 -27.00
C HIS A 252 -31.74 -27.12 -27.34
N GLU A 253 -32.38 -26.04 -26.86
CA GLU A 253 -33.78 -25.75 -27.11
C GLU A 253 -34.09 -25.35 -28.56
N MET A 254 -33.10 -24.82 -29.32
CA MET A 254 -33.19 -24.58 -30.75
C MET A 254 -32.95 -25.85 -31.60
N LYS A 255 -32.02 -26.73 -31.18
CA LYS A 255 -31.69 -27.95 -31.92
C LYS A 255 -32.89 -28.90 -32.03
N THR A 256 -33.66 -29.06 -30.96
CA THR A 256 -34.78 -29.97 -30.87
C THR A 256 -35.85 -29.68 -31.92
N PRO A 257 -36.45 -28.48 -32.03
CA PRO A 257 -37.46 -28.18 -33.05
C PRO A 257 -36.90 -28.23 -34.47
N VAL A 258 -35.65 -27.75 -34.67
CA VAL A 258 -35.01 -27.85 -36.00
C VAL A 258 -34.87 -29.29 -36.45
N THR A 259 -34.40 -30.19 -35.57
CA THR A 259 -34.28 -31.61 -35.86
C THR A 259 -35.67 -32.24 -36.14
N GLY A 260 -36.72 -31.84 -35.41
CA GLY A 260 -38.07 -32.28 -35.66
C GLY A 260 -38.60 -31.85 -37.02
N ILE A 261 -38.41 -30.59 -37.39
CA ILE A 261 -38.82 -30.07 -38.72
C ILE A 261 -38.10 -30.84 -39.82
N CYS A 262 -36.76 -30.97 -39.74
CA CYS A 262 -35.98 -31.72 -40.75
C CYS A 262 -36.44 -33.17 -40.84
N GLY A 263 -36.67 -33.85 -39.71
CA GLY A 263 -37.10 -35.24 -39.69
C GLY A 263 -38.50 -35.44 -40.33
N PHE A 264 -39.47 -34.55 -40.08
CA PHE A 264 -40.77 -34.62 -40.72
C PHE A 264 -40.69 -34.31 -42.24
N VAL A 265 -39.85 -33.37 -42.65
CA VAL A 265 -39.58 -33.10 -44.07
C VAL A 265 -38.98 -34.30 -44.75
N GLU A 266 -37.93 -34.91 -44.18
CA GLU A 266 -37.28 -36.14 -44.74
C GLU A 266 -38.28 -37.32 -44.79
N TYR A 267 -39.13 -37.46 -43.78
CA TYR A 267 -40.19 -38.50 -43.77
C TYR A 267 -41.15 -38.28 -44.91
N MET A 268 -41.68 -37.07 -45.15
CA MET A 268 -42.58 -36.73 -46.26
C MET A 268 -41.95 -36.91 -47.63
N GLU A 269 -40.61 -36.75 -47.76
CA GLU A 269 -39.87 -36.95 -49.02
C GLU A 269 -39.65 -38.43 -49.34
N ARG A 270 -39.39 -39.27 -48.32
CA ARG A 270 -38.96 -40.68 -48.53
C ARG A 270 -40.08 -41.68 -48.39
N ALA A 271 -41.11 -41.42 -47.66
CA ALA A 271 -42.23 -42.34 -47.41
C ALA A 271 -43.38 -42.08 -48.36
N LYS A 272 -44.07 -43.18 -48.80
CA LYS A 272 -45.38 -43.05 -49.44
C LYS A 272 -46.41 -42.87 -48.34
N ILE A 273 -46.81 -41.62 -48.07
CA ILE A 273 -47.72 -41.24 -47.03
C ILE A 273 -49.10 -40.83 -47.64
N SER A 274 -50.17 -40.99 -46.86
CA SER A 274 -51.50 -40.50 -47.20
C SER A 274 -51.58 -38.95 -47.11
N ASP A 275 -52.58 -38.37 -47.71
CA ASP A 275 -52.84 -36.93 -47.63
C ASP A 275 -53.14 -36.48 -46.17
N GLU A 276 -53.73 -37.37 -45.37
CA GLU A 276 -53.99 -37.14 -43.93
C GLU A 276 -52.65 -37.08 -43.15
N GLU A 277 -51.83 -38.08 -43.34
CA GLU A 277 -50.45 -38.11 -42.68
C GLU A 277 -49.61 -36.90 -43.10
N LYS A 278 -49.68 -36.45 -44.35
CA LYS A 278 -49.02 -35.26 -44.83
C LYS A 278 -49.51 -34.00 -44.13
N MET A 279 -50.83 -33.89 -43.93
CA MET A 279 -51.38 -32.76 -43.20
C MET A 279 -50.97 -32.74 -41.72
N GLU A 280 -50.86 -33.93 -41.09
CA GLU A 280 -50.33 -34.04 -39.72
C GLU A 280 -48.86 -33.61 -39.66
N CYS A 281 -48.00 -34.07 -40.57
CA CYS A 281 -46.62 -33.65 -40.66
C CYS A 281 -46.48 -32.13 -40.85
N LEU A 282 -47.23 -31.52 -41.75
CA LEU A 282 -47.28 -30.07 -41.94
C LEU A 282 -47.75 -29.34 -40.68
N GLY A 283 -48.68 -29.90 -39.94
CA GLY A 283 -49.17 -29.39 -38.66
C GLY A 283 -48.03 -29.36 -37.61
N PHE A 284 -47.24 -30.44 -37.51
CA PHE A 284 -46.06 -30.50 -36.63
C PHE A 284 -44.98 -29.49 -37.02
N ILE A 285 -44.67 -29.39 -38.31
CA ILE A 285 -43.68 -28.43 -38.84
C ILE A 285 -44.13 -27.00 -38.53
N GLY A 286 -45.40 -26.67 -38.78
CA GLY A 286 -45.97 -25.37 -38.50
C GLY A 286 -45.90 -25.02 -36.99
N HIS A 287 -46.22 -25.99 -36.14
CA HIS A 287 -46.12 -25.83 -34.68
C HIS A 287 -44.68 -25.53 -34.21
N GLU A 288 -43.70 -26.33 -34.66
CA GLU A 288 -42.30 -26.13 -34.26
C GLU A 288 -41.68 -24.83 -34.85
N ALA A 289 -42.07 -24.47 -36.09
CA ALA A 289 -41.69 -23.18 -36.67
C ALA A 289 -42.24 -21.99 -35.86
N LYS A 290 -43.48 -22.06 -35.42
CA LYS A 290 -44.11 -21.05 -34.57
C LYS A 290 -43.45 -20.96 -33.20
N ARG A 291 -43.05 -22.10 -32.65
CA ARG A 291 -42.31 -22.18 -31.38
C ARG A 291 -40.95 -21.48 -31.50
N LEU A 292 -40.17 -21.71 -32.58
CA LEU A 292 -38.91 -21.04 -32.86
C LEU A 292 -39.11 -19.52 -33.03
N GLN A 293 -40.16 -19.11 -33.72
CA GLN A 293 -40.51 -17.69 -33.89
C GLN A 293 -40.77 -17.01 -32.53
N ASN A 294 -41.57 -17.63 -31.67
CA ASN A 294 -41.87 -17.10 -30.35
C ASN A 294 -40.60 -16.99 -29.49
N MET A 295 -39.74 -18.04 -29.53
CA MET A 295 -38.45 -18.01 -28.82
C MET A 295 -37.58 -16.87 -29.31
N SER A 296 -37.51 -16.62 -30.62
CA SER A 296 -36.75 -15.51 -31.20
C SER A 296 -37.25 -14.14 -30.69
N TYR A 297 -38.58 -13.94 -30.60
CA TYR A 297 -39.15 -12.71 -30.08
C TYR A 297 -38.83 -12.53 -28.59
N GLU A 298 -38.99 -13.57 -27.76
CA GLU A 298 -38.64 -13.48 -26.32
C GLU A 298 -37.17 -13.20 -26.09
N LEU A 299 -36.26 -13.76 -26.93
CA LEU A 299 -34.84 -13.45 -26.89
C LEU A 299 -34.55 -12.00 -27.28
N LEU A 300 -35.23 -11.49 -28.31
CA LEU A 300 -35.10 -10.10 -28.72
C LEU A 300 -35.58 -9.15 -27.62
N ASP A 301 -36.74 -9.45 -27.01
CA ASP A 301 -37.28 -8.68 -25.88
C ASP A 301 -36.28 -8.65 -24.70
N LEU A 302 -35.70 -9.81 -24.34
CA LEU A 302 -34.65 -9.88 -23.30
C LEU A 302 -33.43 -9.04 -23.65
N ALA A 303 -32.99 -9.05 -24.91
CA ALA A 303 -31.86 -8.28 -25.37
C ALA A 303 -32.14 -6.76 -25.34
N VAL A 304 -33.30 -6.34 -25.79
CA VAL A 304 -33.73 -4.94 -25.78
C VAL A 304 -33.86 -4.41 -24.36
N ILE A 305 -34.51 -5.16 -23.47
CA ILE A 305 -34.68 -4.76 -22.07
C ILE A 305 -33.34 -4.59 -21.35
N ARG A 306 -32.31 -5.41 -21.68
CA ARG A 306 -30.97 -5.27 -21.08
C ARG A 306 -30.31 -3.94 -21.40
N HIS A 307 -30.50 -3.43 -22.62
CA HIS A 307 -29.72 -2.29 -23.14
C HIS A 307 -30.50 -0.98 -23.23
N SER A 308 -31.85 -1.02 -23.08
CA SER A 308 -32.68 0.17 -23.21
C SER A 308 -32.93 0.86 -21.88
N ASP A 309 -32.95 2.18 -21.91
CA ASP A 309 -33.52 2.98 -20.84
C ASP A 309 -35.03 2.88 -20.92
N ILE A 310 -35.70 2.55 -19.79
CA ILE A 310 -37.14 2.46 -19.72
C ILE A 310 -37.77 3.85 -19.61
N LYS A 311 -38.89 4.05 -20.34
CA LYS A 311 -39.63 5.31 -20.31
C LYS A 311 -40.75 5.22 -19.28
N LYS A 312 -40.38 5.46 -18.00
CA LYS A 312 -41.36 5.46 -16.91
C LYS A 312 -42.32 6.67 -17.05
N GLN A 313 -43.62 6.43 -17.01
CA GLN A 313 -44.67 7.45 -17.04
C GLN A 313 -45.85 7.04 -16.15
N ASN A 314 -46.69 8.01 -15.79
CA ASN A 314 -47.94 7.70 -15.12
C ASN A 314 -48.96 7.11 -16.11
N ILE A 315 -49.46 5.92 -15.83
CA ILE A 315 -50.37 5.14 -16.64
C ILE A 315 -51.70 5.09 -15.90
N SER A 316 -52.79 5.42 -16.57
CA SER A 316 -54.12 5.26 -16.00
C SER A 316 -54.46 3.77 -15.83
N MET A 317 -54.75 3.34 -14.59
CA MET A 317 -55.01 1.95 -14.27
C MET A 317 -56.23 1.41 -15.04
N ASN A 318 -57.25 2.22 -15.20
CA ASN A 318 -58.46 1.83 -15.94
C ASN A 318 -58.15 1.49 -17.42
N LYS A 319 -57.39 2.40 -18.11
CA LYS A 319 -56.98 2.18 -19.49
C LYS A 319 -56.13 0.93 -19.65
N PHE A 320 -55.12 0.79 -18.79
CA PHE A 320 -54.20 -0.34 -18.79
C PHE A 320 -54.90 -1.68 -18.57
N THR A 321 -55.81 -1.74 -17.60
CA THR A 321 -56.54 -2.97 -17.29
C THR A 321 -57.61 -3.30 -18.31
N ASP A 322 -58.25 -2.31 -18.98
CA ASP A 322 -59.23 -2.56 -20.01
C ASP A 322 -58.64 -3.23 -21.26
N GLU A 323 -57.42 -2.88 -21.64
CA GLU A 323 -56.72 -3.57 -22.73
C GLU A 323 -56.33 -5.01 -22.35
N LEU A 324 -55.88 -5.22 -21.14
CA LEU A 324 -55.55 -6.54 -20.61
C LEU A 324 -56.80 -7.43 -20.48
N LYS A 325 -57.96 -6.89 -20.03
CA LYS A 325 -59.24 -7.63 -19.96
C LYS A 325 -59.68 -8.10 -21.33
N LYS A 326 -59.65 -7.22 -22.34
CA LYS A 326 -60.04 -7.58 -23.73
C LYS A 326 -59.21 -8.72 -24.29
N TRP A 327 -57.86 -8.64 -24.04
CA TRP A 327 -56.95 -9.71 -24.46
C TRP A 327 -57.26 -11.00 -23.70
N GLN A 328 -57.46 -10.93 -22.38
CA GLN A 328 -57.76 -12.06 -21.50
C GLN A 328 -59.08 -12.76 -21.86
N GLU A 329 -60.16 -12.01 -22.07
CA GLU A 329 -61.42 -12.55 -22.46
C GLU A 329 -61.34 -13.42 -23.70
N LYS A 330 -60.68 -12.92 -24.76
CA LYS A 330 -60.43 -13.67 -25.97
C LYS A 330 -59.62 -14.94 -25.75
N ARG A 331 -58.56 -14.87 -24.94
CA ARG A 331 -57.68 -15.99 -24.70
C ARG A 331 -58.32 -17.06 -23.80
N PHE A 332 -59.01 -16.63 -22.75
CA PHE A 332 -59.60 -17.53 -21.77
C PHE A 332 -60.81 -18.24 -22.24
N ALA A 333 -61.58 -17.66 -23.22
CA ALA A 333 -62.68 -18.32 -23.87
C ALA A 333 -62.33 -19.67 -24.53
N GLU A 334 -61.06 -19.84 -24.95
CA GLU A 334 -60.54 -21.08 -25.55
C GLU A 334 -60.67 -22.31 -24.62
N LYS A 335 -60.65 -22.07 -23.30
CA LYS A 335 -60.71 -23.12 -22.24
C LYS A 335 -61.88 -22.91 -21.25
N ASN A 336 -62.83 -22.05 -21.49
CA ASN A 336 -63.87 -21.68 -20.56
C ASN A 336 -63.36 -21.26 -19.16
N ILE A 337 -62.21 -20.60 -19.08
CA ILE A 337 -61.59 -20.15 -17.82
C ILE A 337 -62.34 -18.89 -17.35
N LYS A 338 -62.74 -18.86 -16.05
CA LYS A 338 -63.38 -17.72 -15.43
C LYS A 338 -62.38 -16.67 -15.03
N ALA A 339 -62.51 -15.44 -15.54
CA ALA A 339 -61.63 -14.29 -15.16
C ALA A 339 -62.38 -13.43 -14.12
N GLU A 340 -61.72 -13.13 -13.03
CA GLU A 340 -62.23 -12.19 -12.03
C GLU A 340 -61.22 -11.07 -11.79
N TRP A 341 -61.69 -9.82 -11.79
CA TRP A 341 -60.89 -8.65 -11.53
C TRP A 341 -61.41 -7.86 -10.33
N LYS A 342 -60.47 -7.46 -9.44
CA LYS A 342 -60.74 -6.53 -8.37
C LYS A 342 -59.65 -5.45 -8.39
N ILE A 343 -60.00 -4.23 -8.76
CA ILE A 343 -59.10 -3.13 -8.95
C ILE A 343 -59.37 -2.07 -7.89
N LYS A 344 -58.33 -1.69 -7.12
CA LYS A 344 -58.38 -0.66 -6.09
C LYS A 344 -57.20 0.35 -6.23
N ALA A 345 -56.46 0.28 -7.34
CA ALA A 345 -55.42 1.23 -7.68
C ALA A 345 -55.93 2.16 -8.77
N ASP A 346 -55.53 3.43 -8.72
CA ASP A 346 -55.95 4.46 -9.68
C ASP A 346 -54.89 4.66 -10.77
N SER A 347 -53.62 4.48 -10.46
CA SER A 347 -52.49 4.71 -11.37
C SER A 347 -51.39 3.65 -11.23
N LEU A 348 -50.53 3.60 -12.23
CA LEU A 348 -49.36 2.75 -12.29
C LEU A 348 -48.20 3.57 -12.86
N PHE A 349 -47.05 3.53 -12.21
CA PHE A 349 -45.87 4.25 -12.68
C PHE A 349 -44.85 3.31 -13.33
N GLY A 350 -44.58 3.49 -14.62
CA GLY A 350 -43.64 2.63 -15.33
C GLY A 350 -43.72 2.77 -16.86
N ASP A 351 -43.07 1.84 -17.55
CA ASP A 351 -43.15 1.72 -19.01
C ASP A 351 -44.35 0.87 -19.39
N GLU A 352 -45.34 1.50 -20.04
CA GLU A 352 -46.66 0.88 -20.34
C GLU A 352 -46.53 -0.42 -21.15
N LEU A 353 -45.62 -0.43 -22.17
CA LEU A 353 -45.43 -1.59 -23.04
C LEU A 353 -44.75 -2.76 -22.30
N LEU A 354 -43.75 -2.46 -21.49
CA LEU A 354 -43.04 -3.48 -20.71
C LEU A 354 -43.94 -4.05 -19.61
N LEU A 355 -44.74 -3.22 -18.92
CA LEU A 355 -45.65 -3.67 -17.87
C LEU A 355 -46.82 -4.47 -18.49
N GLU A 356 -47.29 -4.10 -19.66
CA GLU A 356 -48.29 -4.91 -20.41
C GLU A 356 -47.69 -6.28 -20.76
N THR A 357 -46.48 -6.32 -21.29
CA THR A 357 -45.74 -7.56 -21.61
C THR A 357 -45.56 -8.44 -20.35
N LEU A 358 -45.22 -7.86 -19.21
CA LEU A 358 -45.12 -8.54 -17.93
C LEU A 358 -46.44 -9.24 -17.54
N ILE A 359 -47.53 -8.49 -17.49
CA ILE A 359 -48.83 -9.01 -17.03
C ILE A 359 -49.39 -10.04 -18.02
N ARG A 360 -49.22 -9.83 -19.33
CA ARG A 360 -49.61 -10.81 -20.35
C ARG A 360 -48.85 -12.13 -20.22
N ASN A 361 -47.52 -12.08 -19.93
CA ASN A 361 -46.72 -13.29 -19.70
C ASN A 361 -47.21 -14.06 -18.46
N ILE A 362 -47.55 -13.34 -17.37
CA ILE A 362 -48.10 -13.98 -16.17
C ILE A 362 -49.45 -14.62 -16.47
N PHE A 363 -50.36 -13.95 -17.19
CA PHE A 363 -51.61 -14.51 -17.61
C PHE A 363 -51.49 -15.72 -18.53
N GLU A 364 -50.55 -15.70 -19.49
CA GLU A 364 -50.28 -16.83 -20.37
C GLU A 364 -49.78 -18.04 -19.59
N ASN A 365 -48.93 -17.84 -18.59
CA ASN A 365 -48.51 -18.91 -17.70
C ASN A 365 -49.65 -19.47 -16.86
N ALA A 366 -50.48 -18.62 -16.28
CA ALA A 366 -51.67 -19.01 -15.54
C ALA A 366 -52.69 -19.78 -16.45
N PHE A 367 -52.90 -19.30 -17.68
CA PHE A 367 -53.77 -19.97 -18.67
C PHE A 367 -53.27 -21.37 -19.02
N ARG A 368 -51.96 -21.52 -19.22
CA ARG A 368 -51.34 -22.83 -19.52
C ARG A 368 -51.48 -23.82 -18.36
N ALA A 369 -51.28 -23.32 -17.12
CA ALA A 369 -51.36 -24.14 -15.91
C ALA A 369 -52.80 -24.54 -15.54
N THR A 370 -53.80 -23.75 -15.92
CA THR A 370 -55.20 -23.95 -15.56
C THR A 370 -55.91 -24.86 -16.55
N ASP A 371 -56.64 -25.84 -16.04
CA ASP A 371 -57.47 -26.74 -16.83
C ASP A 371 -58.81 -26.06 -17.23
N GLU A 372 -59.55 -26.69 -18.15
CA GLU A 372 -60.84 -26.20 -18.64
C GLU A 372 -61.86 -25.98 -17.49
N GLY A 373 -62.52 -24.83 -17.49
CA GLY A 373 -63.47 -24.45 -16.45
C GLY A 373 -62.87 -23.90 -15.17
N GLY A 374 -61.52 -23.80 -15.10
CA GLY A 374 -60.82 -23.23 -13.95
C GLY A 374 -61.04 -21.71 -13.81
N LYS A 375 -60.34 -21.12 -12.87
CA LYS A 375 -60.49 -19.71 -12.51
C LYS A 375 -59.14 -19.01 -12.43
N ILE A 376 -59.04 -17.77 -12.93
CA ILE A 376 -57.90 -16.86 -12.73
C ILE A 376 -58.41 -15.54 -12.17
N SER A 377 -57.96 -15.16 -10.99
CA SER A 377 -58.34 -13.94 -10.30
C SER A 377 -57.19 -12.96 -10.24
N THR A 378 -57.46 -11.70 -10.51
CA THR A 378 -56.51 -10.61 -10.48
C THR A 378 -56.93 -9.55 -9.49
N TYR A 379 -56.12 -9.29 -8.49
CA TYR A 379 -56.34 -8.23 -7.51
C TYR A 379 -55.25 -7.17 -7.68
N VAL A 380 -55.63 -5.92 -7.95
CA VAL A 380 -54.73 -4.79 -8.10
C VAL A 380 -55.04 -3.77 -7.01
N TYR A 381 -54.03 -3.42 -6.23
CA TYR A 381 -54.17 -2.47 -5.14
C TYR A 381 -52.89 -1.66 -4.93
N GLU A 382 -52.99 -0.53 -4.27
CA GLU A 382 -51.87 0.27 -3.85
C GLU A 382 -51.60 0.06 -2.36
N ASN A 383 -50.33 0.02 -1.99
CA ASN A 383 -49.88 0.18 -0.61
C ASN A 383 -49.03 1.46 -0.53
N GLU A 384 -48.47 1.79 0.66
CA GLU A 384 -47.74 3.04 0.89
C GLU A 384 -46.56 3.31 -0.07
N LYS A 385 -46.03 2.28 -0.76
CA LYS A 385 -44.85 2.38 -1.60
C LYS A 385 -44.98 1.81 -3.00
N ASN A 386 -45.99 0.95 -3.23
CA ASN A 386 -46.05 0.18 -4.46
C ASN A 386 -47.49 0.01 -4.98
N THR A 387 -47.65 -0.05 -6.28
CA THR A 387 -48.79 -0.69 -6.94
C THR A 387 -48.54 -2.19 -6.97
N VAL A 388 -49.48 -2.97 -6.49
CA VAL A 388 -49.38 -4.43 -6.34
C VAL A 388 -50.37 -5.13 -7.26
N PHE A 389 -49.88 -6.07 -8.10
CA PHE A 389 -50.65 -7.01 -8.86
C PHE A 389 -50.56 -8.39 -8.22
N GLU A 390 -51.66 -8.98 -7.81
CA GLU A 390 -51.75 -10.33 -7.29
C GLU A 390 -52.62 -11.16 -8.23
N ILE A 391 -52.00 -12.09 -8.96
CA ILE A 391 -52.65 -12.93 -9.97
C ILE A 391 -52.60 -14.36 -9.46
N THR A 392 -53.81 -14.93 -9.26
CA THR A 392 -53.95 -16.29 -8.70
C THR A 392 -54.73 -17.17 -9.70
N ASP A 393 -54.16 -18.31 -10.04
CA ASP A 393 -54.79 -19.36 -10.84
C ASP A 393 -55.16 -20.58 -9.99
N THR A 394 -56.09 -21.39 -10.49
CA THR A 394 -56.48 -22.70 -9.92
C THR A 394 -55.87 -23.84 -10.72
N GLY A 395 -54.69 -23.67 -11.24
CA GLY A 395 -53.99 -24.65 -12.07
C GLY A 395 -53.34 -25.79 -11.29
N CYS A 396 -52.45 -26.50 -11.98
CA CYS A 396 -51.73 -27.67 -11.40
C CYS A 396 -50.82 -27.34 -10.22
N GLY A 397 -50.42 -26.07 -10.05
CA GLY A 397 -49.46 -25.66 -9.03
C GLY A 397 -48.10 -26.30 -9.20
N MET A 398 -47.20 -25.98 -8.26
CA MET A 398 -45.80 -26.43 -8.26
C MET A 398 -45.38 -26.88 -6.86
N GLU A 399 -44.37 -27.76 -6.80
CA GLU A 399 -43.69 -28.12 -5.55
C GLU A 399 -42.78 -26.97 -5.09
N PRO A 400 -42.53 -26.83 -3.77
CA PRO A 400 -41.70 -25.76 -3.24
C PRO A 400 -40.28 -25.69 -3.86
N GLU A 401 -39.71 -26.85 -4.19
CA GLU A 401 -38.37 -26.99 -4.79
C GLU A 401 -38.28 -26.40 -6.21
N GLU A 402 -39.40 -26.27 -6.88
CA GLU A 402 -39.48 -25.76 -8.23
C GLU A 402 -39.58 -24.23 -8.29
N LEU A 403 -40.02 -23.58 -7.18
CA LEU A 403 -40.24 -22.14 -7.12
C LEU A 403 -38.99 -21.29 -7.35
N GLU A 404 -37.83 -21.78 -6.98
CA GLU A 404 -36.57 -21.10 -7.28
C GLU A 404 -36.08 -21.39 -8.71
N LYS A 405 -36.29 -22.63 -9.17
CA LYS A 405 -35.84 -23.07 -10.50
C LYS A 405 -36.61 -22.44 -11.66
N ILE A 406 -37.93 -22.12 -11.47
CA ILE A 406 -38.70 -21.46 -12.52
C ILE A 406 -38.19 -20.08 -12.91
N LYS A 407 -37.36 -19.47 -12.07
CA LYS A 407 -36.71 -18.18 -12.34
C LYS A 407 -35.54 -18.33 -13.33
N GLU A 408 -35.00 -19.55 -13.48
CA GLU A 408 -33.93 -19.82 -14.42
C GLU A 408 -34.44 -19.83 -15.87
N PRO A 409 -33.74 -19.18 -16.81
CA PRO A 409 -34.09 -19.24 -18.23
C PRO A 409 -34.18 -20.68 -18.71
N PHE A 410 -35.16 -21.01 -19.58
CA PHE A 410 -35.42 -22.34 -20.15
C PHE A 410 -35.88 -23.42 -19.17
N TYR A 411 -35.99 -23.11 -17.85
CA TYR A 411 -36.52 -24.09 -16.90
C TYR A 411 -38.01 -24.30 -17.08
N ARG A 412 -38.44 -25.56 -16.92
CA ARG A 412 -39.85 -25.98 -17.08
C ARG A 412 -40.15 -27.13 -16.12
N VAL A 413 -41.21 -27.01 -15.34
CA VAL A 413 -41.65 -28.01 -14.35
C VAL A 413 -41.98 -29.33 -15.03
N ASP A 414 -42.73 -29.30 -16.15
CA ASP A 414 -43.07 -30.47 -16.95
C ASP A 414 -42.69 -30.26 -18.42
N LYS A 415 -41.60 -30.91 -18.86
CA LYS A 415 -41.06 -30.83 -20.22
C LYS A 415 -42.02 -31.44 -21.27
N SER A 416 -42.85 -32.43 -20.90
CA SER A 416 -43.72 -33.15 -21.85
C SER A 416 -45.00 -32.39 -22.13
N ARG A 417 -45.70 -31.91 -21.08
CA ARG A 417 -46.95 -31.16 -21.18
C ARG A 417 -46.72 -29.78 -21.80
N SER A 418 -45.67 -29.13 -21.43
CA SER A 418 -45.35 -27.77 -21.90
C SER A 418 -44.80 -27.73 -23.33
N ARG A 419 -44.21 -28.85 -23.88
CA ARG A 419 -43.87 -28.94 -25.31
C ARG A 419 -45.12 -28.90 -26.19
N LYS A 420 -46.16 -29.64 -25.82
CA LYS A 420 -47.45 -29.62 -26.56
C LYS A 420 -48.14 -28.24 -26.53
N GLN A 421 -47.86 -27.42 -25.53
CA GLN A 421 -48.43 -26.07 -25.35
C GLN A 421 -47.55 -24.92 -25.78
N GLY A 422 -46.37 -25.19 -26.40
CA GLY A 422 -45.51 -24.18 -27.05
C GLY A 422 -44.75 -23.25 -26.11
N GLY A 423 -44.53 -23.63 -24.85
CA GLY A 423 -43.76 -22.80 -23.90
C GLY A 423 -42.26 -22.83 -24.19
N THR A 424 -41.61 -21.68 -24.09
CA THR A 424 -40.13 -21.52 -24.33
C THR A 424 -39.33 -21.63 -23.05
N GLY A 425 -39.91 -21.36 -21.87
CA GLY A 425 -39.22 -21.28 -20.59
C GLY A 425 -38.50 -19.96 -20.36
N LEU A 426 -38.67 -18.96 -21.25
CA LEU A 426 -38.08 -17.62 -21.11
C LEU A 426 -39.02 -16.60 -20.48
N GLY A 427 -40.34 -16.85 -20.47
CA GLY A 427 -41.35 -15.86 -20.01
C GLY A 427 -41.14 -15.41 -18.56
N VAL A 428 -40.79 -16.31 -17.62
CA VAL A 428 -40.56 -15.97 -16.22
C VAL A 428 -39.30 -15.12 -16.07
N SER A 429 -38.23 -15.47 -16.77
CA SER A 429 -36.98 -14.70 -16.74
C SER A 429 -37.14 -13.31 -17.39
N LEU A 430 -38.00 -13.20 -18.42
CA LEU A 430 -38.39 -11.91 -19.01
C LEU A 430 -39.17 -11.07 -17.99
N CYS A 431 -40.16 -11.66 -17.30
CA CYS A 431 -40.91 -10.99 -16.25
C CYS A 431 -39.99 -10.45 -15.14
N GLN A 432 -39.02 -11.24 -14.68
CA GLN A 432 -38.02 -10.79 -13.68
C GLN A 432 -37.23 -9.59 -14.16
N LYS A 433 -36.76 -9.60 -15.41
CA LYS A 433 -36.00 -8.48 -15.97
C LYS A 433 -36.83 -7.20 -16.11
N ILE A 434 -38.09 -7.30 -16.46
CA ILE A 434 -39.00 -6.15 -16.51
C ILE A 434 -39.20 -5.57 -15.10
N VAL A 435 -39.43 -6.42 -14.12
CA VAL A 435 -39.60 -6.01 -12.71
C VAL A 435 -38.34 -5.38 -12.13
N GLU A 436 -37.15 -5.99 -12.36
CA GLU A 436 -35.86 -5.43 -11.97
C GLU A 436 -35.62 -4.03 -12.55
N LYS A 437 -35.94 -3.83 -13.84
CA LYS A 437 -35.83 -2.52 -14.49
C LYS A 437 -36.76 -1.46 -13.90
N HIS A 438 -37.88 -1.89 -13.37
CA HIS A 438 -38.83 -1.01 -12.66
C HIS A 438 -38.50 -0.86 -11.17
N GLU A 439 -37.39 -1.45 -10.68
CA GLU A 439 -37.00 -1.42 -9.26
C GLU A 439 -38.06 -2.09 -8.35
N GLY A 440 -38.83 -2.97 -8.93
CA GLY A 440 -39.89 -3.71 -8.26
C GLY A 440 -39.44 -5.06 -7.70
N SER A 441 -40.41 -5.85 -7.24
CA SER A 441 -40.21 -7.23 -6.81
C SER A 441 -41.30 -8.15 -7.29
N MET A 442 -40.96 -9.44 -7.51
CA MET A 442 -41.93 -10.47 -7.95
C MET A 442 -41.74 -11.71 -7.07
N GLU A 443 -42.85 -12.17 -6.49
CA GLU A 443 -42.92 -13.33 -5.60
C GLU A 443 -43.88 -14.37 -6.13
N TYR A 444 -43.56 -15.66 -5.95
CA TYR A 444 -44.40 -16.79 -6.30
C TYR A 444 -44.78 -17.56 -5.05
N ARG A 445 -46.09 -17.89 -4.93
CA ARG A 445 -46.60 -18.84 -3.94
C ARG A 445 -47.41 -19.90 -4.70
N SER A 446 -47.05 -21.16 -4.52
CA SER A 446 -47.70 -22.25 -5.22
C SER A 446 -47.86 -23.47 -4.33
N LYS A 447 -48.89 -24.25 -4.60
CA LYS A 447 -49.09 -25.54 -3.98
C LYS A 447 -49.65 -26.47 -5.05
N LYS A 448 -49.00 -27.63 -5.23
CA LYS A 448 -49.35 -28.63 -6.20
C LYS A 448 -50.82 -29.08 -6.06
N GLY A 449 -51.56 -29.12 -7.16
CA GLY A 449 -52.98 -29.45 -7.20
C GLY A 449 -53.95 -28.38 -6.71
N VAL A 450 -53.43 -27.19 -6.30
CA VAL A 450 -54.26 -26.07 -5.80
C VAL A 450 -54.19 -24.85 -6.74
N GLY A 451 -52.98 -24.52 -7.18
CA GLY A 451 -52.75 -23.39 -8.09
C GLY A 451 -51.51 -22.56 -7.69
N THR A 452 -51.34 -21.43 -8.38
CA THR A 452 -50.23 -20.50 -8.18
C THR A 452 -50.72 -19.07 -7.99
N THR A 453 -50.08 -18.34 -7.11
CA THR A 453 -50.24 -16.89 -6.94
C THR A 453 -48.94 -16.20 -7.27
N VAL A 454 -49.00 -15.27 -8.21
CA VAL A 454 -47.84 -14.39 -8.56
C VAL A 454 -48.16 -13.00 -8.04
N THR A 455 -47.30 -12.47 -7.20
CA THR A 455 -47.39 -11.12 -6.64
C THR A 455 -46.29 -10.24 -7.24
N VAL A 456 -46.66 -9.21 -7.96
CA VAL A 456 -45.78 -8.20 -8.55
C VAL A 456 -45.96 -6.88 -7.82
N LYS A 457 -44.88 -6.27 -7.37
CA LYS A 457 -44.86 -4.96 -6.68
C LYS A 457 -44.02 -4.00 -7.52
N ILE A 458 -44.63 -2.92 -7.99
CA ILE A 458 -43.99 -1.85 -8.77
C ILE A 458 -44.01 -0.58 -7.91
N PRO A 459 -42.88 0.09 -7.69
CA PRO A 459 -42.79 1.35 -6.94
C PRO A 459 -43.69 2.44 -7.54
N LEU A 460 -44.32 3.28 -6.66
CA LEU A 460 -45.18 4.39 -7.04
C LEU A 460 -44.43 5.57 -7.64
#